data_22edc839c5811a4bce287a510b876327
#
_entry.id   22edc839c5811a4bce287a510b876327
#
_cell.length_a   1.000
_cell.length_b   1.000
_cell.length_c   1.000
_cell.angle_alpha   90.00
_cell.angle_beta   90.00
_cell.angle_gamma   90.00
#
_symmetry.space_group_name_H-M   'P 1'
#
loop_
_entity.id
_entity.type
_entity.pdbx_description
1 polymer ?
#
loop_
_entity_poly.entity_id
_entity_poly.type
_entity_poly.pdbx_seq_one_letter_code
_entity_poly.pdbx_strand_id
1 'polypeptide(L)'
;GGGRLREKLGALADIDTASLALQAKILHAVETAHITPLGGDRPLPVDTRLLAASNVDLLAAAQAGRFRLDLFYRLGNLPLRLPPLRERGAEILTLARAFLREACNDLGREVPEFEPGAIALLQSHPWPGNLRELKFIMGSLAIFAGQSLTAADIQARLLPEIPVADEGTAPSLATGRPLTLAEAEVAAIRAALQAAKGVRTEAARLLAIDYQRLKRKLTKYGLAP
;
A
#
# COMPACT_ATOMS: atom_id res chain seq x y z
N GLY A 1 -12.41 42.55 21.54
CA GLY A 1 -11.74 41.31 21.92
C GLY A 1 -11.97 40.29 20.84
N GLY A 2 -11.06 40.17 19.85
CA GLY A 2 -11.16 39.18 18.79
C GLY A 2 -10.68 37.81 19.30
N GLY A 3 -11.58 36.99 19.78
CA GLY A 3 -11.33 35.58 20.02
C GLY A 3 -11.07 34.92 18.65
N ARG A 4 -9.85 34.51 18.35
CA ARG A 4 -9.56 33.60 17.25
C ARG A 4 -10.34 32.33 17.50
N LEU A 5 -11.41 32.10 16.73
CA LEU A 5 -12.04 30.80 16.62
C LEU A 5 -10.94 29.82 16.22
N ARG A 6 -10.57 28.89 17.09
CA ARG A 6 -9.71 27.76 16.73
C ARG A 6 -10.58 26.89 15.82
N GLU A 7 -10.45 27.07 14.50
CA GLU A 7 -11.02 26.13 13.55
C GLU A 7 -10.52 24.73 13.92
N LYS A 8 -11.45 23.86 14.30
CA LYS A 8 -11.14 22.47 14.55
C LYS A 8 -10.96 21.81 13.18
N LEU A 9 -9.80 21.19 12.93
CA LEU A 9 -9.53 20.44 11.73
C LEU A 9 -9.88 18.96 12.00
N GLY A 10 -10.83 18.42 11.26
CA GLY A 10 -11.14 16.98 11.25
C GLY A 10 -10.49 16.32 10.03
N ALA A 11 -9.68 15.30 10.23
CA ALA A 11 -9.05 14.54 9.17
C ALA A 11 -9.70 13.15 9.05
N LEU A 12 -10.12 12.77 7.83
CA LEU A 12 -10.60 11.45 7.46
C LEU A 12 -9.55 10.81 6.53
N ALA A 13 -8.64 10.04 7.09
CA ALA A 13 -7.70 9.26 6.32
C ALA A 13 -8.37 7.99 5.77
N ASP A 14 -7.92 7.52 4.60
CA ASP A 14 -8.39 6.28 3.95
C ASP A 14 -9.93 6.20 3.85
N ILE A 15 -10.55 7.30 3.43
CA ILE A 15 -12.02 7.43 3.38
C ILE A 15 -12.67 6.42 2.42
N ASP A 16 -11.92 5.93 1.45
CA ASP A 16 -12.32 4.89 0.50
C ASP A 16 -12.59 3.53 1.16
N THR A 17 -12.01 3.28 2.35
CA THR A 17 -12.23 2.04 3.11
C THR A 17 -13.52 2.07 3.94
N ALA A 18 -14.16 3.24 4.06
CA ALA A 18 -15.39 3.40 4.81
C ALA A 18 -16.56 2.65 4.15
N SER A 19 -17.35 1.92 4.93
CA SER A 19 -18.57 1.29 4.43
C SER A 19 -19.57 2.32 3.87
N LEU A 20 -20.41 1.94 2.92
CA LEU A 20 -21.45 2.83 2.36
C LEU A 20 -22.37 3.43 3.43
N ALA A 21 -22.65 2.67 4.50
CA ALA A 21 -23.42 3.16 5.65
C ALA A 21 -22.68 4.24 6.42
N LEU A 22 -21.36 4.12 6.60
CA LEU A 22 -20.54 5.16 7.24
C LEU A 22 -20.39 6.38 6.33
N GLN A 23 -20.21 6.18 5.02
CA GLN A 23 -20.17 7.26 4.05
C GLN A 23 -21.46 8.10 4.07
N ALA A 24 -22.65 7.47 4.23
CA ALA A 24 -23.93 8.17 4.38
C ALA A 24 -23.97 9.03 5.65
N LYS A 25 -23.44 8.55 6.77
CA LYS A 25 -23.33 9.32 8.02
C LYS A 25 -22.37 10.50 7.89
N ILE A 26 -21.23 10.30 7.22
CA ILE A 26 -20.27 11.37 6.94
C ILE A 26 -20.92 12.44 6.07
N LEU A 27 -21.63 12.06 5.00
CA LEU A 27 -22.35 12.99 4.15
C LEU A 27 -23.32 13.84 4.96
N HIS A 28 -24.17 13.18 5.76
CA HIS A 28 -25.12 13.88 6.63
C HIS A 28 -24.43 14.88 7.58
N ALA A 29 -23.32 14.48 8.20
CA ALA A 29 -22.56 15.37 9.07
C ALA A 29 -21.96 16.57 8.33
N VAL A 30 -21.47 16.38 7.10
CA VAL A 30 -20.90 17.45 6.27
C VAL A 30 -21.98 18.42 5.77
N GLU A 31 -23.19 17.92 5.50
CA GLU A 31 -24.32 18.72 5.01
C GLU A 31 -24.99 19.54 6.11
N THR A 32 -25.22 18.92 7.26
CA THR A 32 -25.99 19.52 8.34
C THR A 32 -25.13 20.25 9.36
N ALA A 33 -23.82 20.04 9.35
CA ALA A 33 -22.89 20.48 10.39
C ALA A 33 -23.29 19.95 11.81
N HIS A 34 -23.93 18.77 11.85
CA HIS A 34 -24.32 18.11 13.09
C HIS A 34 -23.91 16.64 13.09
N ILE A 35 -23.54 16.14 14.24
CA ILE A 35 -23.29 14.72 14.49
C ILE A 35 -24.12 14.21 15.65
N THR A 36 -24.62 12.98 15.54
CA THR A 36 -25.23 12.28 16.66
C THR A 36 -24.22 11.33 17.29
N PRO A 37 -23.78 11.54 18.54
CA PRO A 37 -22.86 10.65 19.22
C PRO A 37 -23.43 9.23 19.35
N LEU A 38 -22.56 8.23 19.40
CA LEU A 38 -22.96 6.85 19.67
C LEU A 38 -23.65 6.76 21.03
N GLY A 39 -24.90 6.26 21.05
CA GLY A 39 -25.72 6.14 22.27
C GLY A 39 -26.41 7.44 22.72
N GLY A 40 -26.29 8.52 21.93
CA GLY A 40 -27.00 9.77 22.17
C GLY A 40 -28.10 10.01 21.16
N ASP A 41 -29.21 10.64 21.60
CA ASP A 41 -30.36 10.94 20.75
C ASP A 41 -30.37 12.41 20.26
N ARG A 42 -29.43 13.23 20.73
CA ARG A 42 -29.41 14.66 20.41
C ARG A 42 -28.27 14.97 19.43
N PRO A 43 -28.56 15.62 18.29
CA PRO A 43 -27.54 16.11 17.39
C PRO A 43 -26.74 17.24 18.06
N LEU A 44 -25.41 17.18 17.92
CA LEU A 44 -24.49 18.21 18.40
C LEU A 44 -23.95 18.98 17.19
N PRO A 45 -23.89 20.31 17.23
CA PRO A 45 -23.32 21.11 16.18
C PRO A 45 -21.81 20.88 16.10
N VAL A 46 -21.28 20.77 14.89
CA VAL A 46 -19.86 20.60 14.61
C VAL A 46 -19.38 21.73 13.71
N ASP A 47 -18.57 22.61 14.28
CA ASP A 47 -17.83 23.62 13.53
C ASP A 47 -16.41 23.09 13.27
N THR A 48 -16.24 22.41 12.13
CA THR A 48 -14.99 21.70 11.82
C THR A 48 -14.73 21.79 10.32
N ARG A 49 -13.53 22.20 9.95
CA ARG A 49 -13.04 22.06 8.58
C ARG A 49 -12.62 20.61 8.36
N LEU A 50 -13.21 19.97 7.35
CA LEU A 50 -12.95 18.57 7.04
C LEU A 50 -11.86 18.44 5.97
N LEU A 51 -10.89 17.55 6.22
CA LEU A 51 -9.88 17.11 5.26
C LEU A 51 -10.07 15.60 5.05
N ALA A 52 -10.32 15.19 3.81
CA ALA A 52 -10.40 13.79 3.44
C ALA A 52 -9.17 13.37 2.62
N ALA A 53 -8.65 12.19 2.86
CA ALA A 53 -7.55 11.62 2.11
C ALA A 53 -7.90 10.19 1.65
N SER A 54 -7.47 9.85 0.44
CA SER A 54 -7.63 8.51 -0.15
C SER A 54 -6.39 8.18 -0.97
N ASN A 55 -6.04 6.92 -1.05
CA ASN A 55 -4.97 6.38 -1.89
C ASN A 55 -5.49 5.83 -3.22
N VAL A 56 -6.82 5.82 -3.43
CA VAL A 56 -7.48 5.40 -4.67
C VAL A 56 -8.19 6.56 -5.35
N ASP A 57 -8.49 6.41 -6.63
CA ASP A 57 -9.36 7.33 -7.35
C ASP A 57 -10.82 7.18 -6.86
N LEU A 58 -11.28 8.16 -6.09
CA LEU A 58 -12.63 8.15 -5.51
C LEU A 58 -13.73 8.24 -6.58
N LEU A 59 -13.48 8.85 -7.74
CA LEU A 59 -14.44 8.90 -8.82
C LEU A 59 -14.61 7.52 -9.47
N ALA A 60 -13.50 6.83 -9.74
CA ALA A 60 -13.53 5.45 -10.22
C ALA A 60 -14.17 4.50 -9.19
N ALA A 61 -13.90 4.68 -7.91
CA ALA A 61 -14.56 3.93 -6.85
C ALA A 61 -16.06 4.18 -6.79
N ALA A 62 -16.51 5.43 -7.03
CA ALA A 62 -17.93 5.76 -7.08
C ALA A 62 -18.62 5.15 -8.29
N GLN A 63 -18.00 5.17 -9.48
CA GLN A 63 -18.51 4.50 -10.68
C GLN A 63 -18.64 2.98 -10.47
N ALA A 64 -17.74 2.39 -9.70
CA ALA A 64 -17.80 0.97 -9.32
C ALA A 64 -18.76 0.66 -8.16
N GLY A 65 -19.52 1.62 -7.65
CA GLY A 65 -20.48 1.46 -6.55
C GLY A 65 -19.85 1.25 -5.16
N ARG A 66 -18.53 1.42 -5.02
CA ARG A 66 -17.80 1.28 -3.74
C ARG A 66 -17.74 2.57 -2.93
N PHE A 67 -17.97 3.70 -3.58
CA PHE A 67 -18.03 5.00 -2.95
C PHE A 67 -19.29 5.74 -3.38
N ARG A 68 -19.84 6.59 -2.52
CA ARG A 68 -21.05 7.37 -2.85
C ARG A 68 -20.68 8.59 -3.68
N LEU A 69 -21.35 8.76 -4.80
CA LEU A 69 -21.10 9.87 -5.72
C LEU A 69 -21.47 11.23 -5.10
N ASP A 70 -22.53 11.27 -4.28
CA ASP A 70 -22.95 12.48 -3.56
C ASP A 70 -21.88 12.93 -2.54
N LEU A 71 -21.31 12.00 -1.79
CA LEU A 71 -20.19 12.28 -0.88
C LEU A 71 -18.96 12.76 -1.64
N PHE A 72 -18.62 12.12 -2.77
CA PHE A 72 -17.51 12.54 -3.62
C PHE A 72 -17.62 14.02 -4.01
N TYR A 73 -18.78 14.45 -4.53
CA TYR A 73 -18.98 15.84 -4.90
C TYR A 73 -18.97 16.79 -3.71
N ARG A 74 -19.40 16.35 -2.53
CA ARG A 74 -19.38 17.18 -1.32
C ARG A 74 -17.99 17.39 -0.76
N LEU A 75 -17.12 16.38 -0.83
CA LEU A 75 -15.73 16.45 -0.38
C LEU A 75 -14.80 17.09 -1.43
N GLY A 76 -15.10 16.90 -2.70
CA GLY A 76 -14.23 17.24 -3.83
C GLY A 76 -14.15 18.72 -4.22
N ASN A 77 -14.60 19.65 -3.37
CA ASN A 77 -14.60 21.09 -3.68
C ASN A 77 -13.18 21.65 -3.93
N LEU A 78 -12.14 21.05 -3.35
CA LEU A 78 -10.74 21.44 -3.56
C LEU A 78 -9.86 20.19 -3.56
N PRO A 79 -9.77 19.46 -4.68
CA PRO A 79 -8.92 18.27 -4.76
C PRO A 79 -7.46 18.67 -4.80
N LEU A 80 -6.66 18.06 -3.91
CA LEU A 80 -5.21 18.18 -3.88
C LEU A 80 -4.59 16.82 -4.24
N ARG A 81 -3.90 16.75 -5.37
CA ARG A 81 -3.18 15.56 -5.78
C ARG A 81 -1.74 15.64 -5.29
N LEU A 82 -1.32 14.64 -4.51
CA LEU A 82 0.06 14.48 -4.09
C LEU A 82 0.78 13.57 -5.09
N PRO A 83 1.80 14.05 -5.80
CA PRO A 83 2.56 13.21 -6.72
C PRO A 83 3.32 12.14 -5.94
N PRO A 84 3.46 10.92 -6.49
CA PRO A 84 4.28 9.87 -5.89
C PRO A 84 5.76 10.27 -5.88
N LEU A 85 6.54 9.62 -5.00
CA LEU A 85 7.93 9.99 -4.78
C LEU A 85 8.80 9.92 -6.05
N ARG A 86 8.54 8.95 -6.95
CA ARG A 86 9.21 8.82 -8.25
C ARG A 86 9.06 10.05 -9.16
N GLU A 87 8.00 10.84 -9.00
CA GLU A 87 7.75 12.08 -9.75
C GLU A 87 8.42 13.31 -9.10
N ARG A 88 8.98 13.14 -7.90
CA ARG A 88 9.61 14.17 -7.08
C ARG A 88 11.14 14.06 -7.05
N GLY A 89 11.77 13.58 -8.11
CA GLY A 89 13.18 13.18 -8.17
C GLY A 89 14.18 14.13 -7.49
N ALA A 90 14.02 15.45 -7.68
CA ALA A 90 14.89 16.44 -7.04
C ALA A 90 14.77 16.47 -5.50
N GLU A 91 13.63 16.07 -4.95
CA GLU A 91 13.37 16.13 -3.51
C GLU A 91 13.77 14.83 -2.79
N ILE A 92 13.97 13.71 -3.51
CA ILE A 92 14.29 12.41 -2.90
C ILE A 92 15.50 12.51 -1.99
N LEU A 93 16.59 13.14 -2.46
CA LEU A 93 17.81 13.27 -1.68
C LEU A 93 17.61 14.15 -0.43
N THR A 94 16.84 15.23 -0.56
CA THR A 94 16.53 16.12 0.56
C THR A 94 15.74 15.39 1.64
N LEU A 95 14.72 14.60 1.23
CA LEU A 95 13.91 13.80 2.13
C LEU A 95 14.72 12.65 2.76
N ALA A 96 15.58 11.98 1.97
CA ALA A 96 16.48 10.95 2.47
C ALA A 96 17.40 11.47 3.56
N ARG A 97 18.03 12.62 3.33
CA ARG A 97 18.88 13.27 4.34
C ARG A 97 18.11 13.67 5.60
N ALA A 98 16.88 14.16 5.44
CA ALA A 98 16.04 14.54 6.58
C ALA A 98 15.69 13.32 7.45
N PHE A 99 15.22 12.23 6.82
CA PHE A 99 14.87 11.00 7.54
C PHE A 99 16.07 10.29 8.15
N LEU A 100 17.21 10.29 7.44
CA LEU A 100 18.46 9.74 8.00
C LEU A 100 18.92 10.51 9.22
N ARG A 101 18.88 11.84 9.17
CA ARG A 101 19.23 12.71 10.30
C ARG A 101 18.29 12.49 11.49
N GLU A 102 16.97 12.43 11.24
CA GLU A 102 15.98 12.12 12.28
C GLU A 102 16.33 10.80 12.97
N ALA A 103 16.54 9.74 12.20
CA ALA A 103 16.86 8.41 12.73
C ALA A 103 18.20 8.34 13.44
N CYS A 104 19.25 9.02 12.95
CA CYS A 104 20.54 9.07 13.61
C CYS A 104 20.48 9.85 14.93
N ASN A 105 19.73 10.96 14.98
CA ASN A 105 19.52 11.72 16.20
C ASN A 105 18.84 10.89 17.29
N ASP A 106 17.79 10.11 16.92
CA ASP A 106 17.08 9.24 17.83
C ASP A 106 17.98 8.13 18.42
N LEU A 107 19.01 7.74 17.67
CA LEU A 107 19.99 6.72 18.07
C LEU A 107 21.25 7.31 18.73
N GLY A 108 21.37 8.64 18.83
CA GLY A 108 22.58 9.32 19.34
C GLY A 108 23.83 9.08 18.48
N ARG A 109 23.67 8.94 17.16
CA ARG A 109 24.75 8.63 16.20
C ARG A 109 25.04 9.83 15.29
N GLU A 110 26.28 9.88 14.77
CA GLU A 110 26.61 10.80 13.70
C GLU A 110 25.89 10.42 12.39
N VAL A 111 25.55 11.45 11.60
CA VAL A 111 24.85 11.28 10.33
C VAL A 111 25.86 10.96 9.24
N PRO A 112 25.83 9.77 8.62
CA PRO A 112 26.76 9.42 7.56
C PRO A 112 26.49 10.23 6.28
N GLU A 113 27.53 10.41 5.46
CA GLU A 113 27.41 11.06 4.16
C GLU A 113 27.06 10.06 3.05
N PHE A 114 26.23 10.49 2.10
CA PHE A 114 25.93 9.70 0.91
C PHE A 114 27.05 9.82 -0.12
N GLU A 115 27.61 8.71 -0.54
CA GLU A 115 28.53 8.66 -1.68
C GLU A 115 27.78 8.91 -3.02
N PRO A 116 28.46 9.36 -4.08
CA PRO A 116 27.83 9.65 -5.37
C PRO A 116 27.02 8.47 -5.95
N GLY A 117 27.50 7.24 -5.79
CA GLY A 117 26.80 6.04 -6.23
C GLY A 117 25.50 5.78 -5.44
N ALA A 118 25.50 6.08 -4.14
CA ALA A 118 24.30 5.99 -3.31
C ALA A 118 23.25 7.03 -3.73
N ILE A 119 23.68 8.26 -4.02
CA ILE A 119 22.80 9.33 -4.49
C ILE A 119 22.13 8.93 -5.83
N ALA A 120 22.92 8.44 -6.78
CA ALA A 120 22.41 8.00 -8.09
C ALA A 120 21.36 6.87 -7.94
N LEU A 121 21.61 5.90 -7.05
CA LEU A 121 20.67 4.81 -6.77
C LEU A 121 19.38 5.32 -6.14
N LEU A 122 19.44 6.21 -5.14
CA LEU A 122 18.27 6.82 -4.53
C LEU A 122 17.39 7.55 -5.55
N GLN A 123 18.01 8.24 -6.51
CA GLN A 123 17.29 9.01 -7.53
C GLN A 123 16.68 8.14 -8.64
N SER A 124 17.30 6.99 -8.94
CA SER A 124 16.84 6.08 -9.99
C SER A 124 15.81 5.05 -9.52
N HIS A 125 15.71 4.83 -8.19
CA HIS A 125 14.78 3.85 -7.64
C HIS A 125 13.32 4.30 -7.81
N PRO A 126 12.38 3.42 -8.18
CA PRO A 126 10.98 3.75 -8.47
C PRO A 126 10.13 4.06 -7.22
N TRP A 127 10.60 3.72 -6.02
CA TRP A 127 9.96 3.98 -4.73
C TRP A 127 8.49 3.53 -4.67
N PRO A 128 8.17 2.25 -4.89
CA PRO A 128 6.79 1.75 -4.86
C PRO A 128 6.11 2.03 -3.50
N GLY A 129 6.83 1.93 -2.40
CA GLY A 129 6.35 2.27 -1.06
C GLY A 129 6.41 3.76 -0.71
N ASN A 130 6.79 4.62 -1.69
CA ASN A 130 6.86 6.07 -1.53
C ASN A 130 7.67 6.51 -0.29
N LEU A 131 7.17 7.51 0.45
CA LEU A 131 7.83 8.04 1.65
C LEU A 131 7.96 7.02 2.78
N ARG A 132 7.05 6.04 2.88
CA ARG A 132 7.13 4.99 3.91
C ARG A 132 8.34 4.10 3.68
N GLU A 133 8.57 3.69 2.45
CA GLU A 133 9.74 2.91 2.04
C GLU A 133 11.03 3.69 2.26
N LEU A 134 11.08 4.94 1.80
CA LEU A 134 12.24 5.80 1.98
C LEU A 134 12.58 5.98 3.47
N LYS A 135 11.59 6.29 4.31
CA LYS A 135 11.77 6.45 5.76
C LYS A 135 12.25 5.15 6.42
N PHE A 136 11.68 4.01 6.03
CA PHE A 136 12.09 2.70 6.53
C PHE A 136 13.55 2.38 6.19
N ILE A 137 13.96 2.61 4.95
CA ILE A 137 15.34 2.37 4.49
C ILE A 137 16.31 3.30 5.22
N MET A 138 15.99 4.58 5.35
CA MET A 138 16.84 5.52 6.09
C MET A 138 16.98 5.16 7.57
N GLY A 139 15.90 4.72 8.21
CA GLY A 139 15.94 4.20 9.59
C GLY A 139 16.83 2.96 9.72
N SER A 140 16.73 2.03 8.79
CA SER A 140 17.60 0.85 8.74
C SER A 140 19.08 1.22 8.53
N LEU A 141 19.35 2.15 7.63
CA LEU A 141 20.71 2.64 7.39
C LEU A 141 21.32 3.33 8.63
N ALA A 142 20.54 4.10 9.38
CA ALA A 142 20.99 4.73 10.62
C ALA A 142 21.52 3.73 11.65
N ILE A 143 20.99 2.49 11.65
CA ILE A 143 21.41 1.44 12.58
C ILE A 143 22.75 0.81 12.15
N PHE A 144 22.95 0.55 10.86
CA PHE A 144 24.03 -0.30 10.36
C PHE A 144 25.14 0.44 9.61
N ALA A 145 24.92 1.70 9.24
CA ALA A 145 25.91 2.44 8.46
C ALA A 145 27.16 2.83 9.25
N GLY A 146 28.28 2.87 8.53
CA GLY A 146 29.52 3.47 8.99
C GLY A 146 29.52 5.00 8.86
N GLN A 147 30.68 5.57 8.53
CA GLN A 147 30.81 7.04 8.31
C GLN A 147 30.28 7.50 6.95
N SER A 148 30.21 6.61 5.96
CA SER A 148 29.65 6.90 4.63
C SER A 148 28.65 5.83 4.22
N LEU A 149 27.75 6.16 3.30
CA LEU A 149 26.73 5.32 2.71
C LEU A 149 27.03 5.08 1.25
N THR A 150 27.32 3.83 0.92
CA THR A 150 27.57 3.37 -0.44
C THR A 150 26.30 2.94 -1.16
N ALA A 151 26.34 2.77 -2.48
CA ALA A 151 25.26 2.17 -3.24
C ALA A 151 24.92 0.74 -2.76
N ALA A 152 25.93 -0.03 -2.35
CA ALA A 152 25.73 -1.39 -1.82
C ALA A 152 24.95 -1.39 -0.52
N ASP A 153 25.17 -0.41 0.37
CA ASP A 153 24.42 -0.31 1.62
C ASP A 153 22.94 -0.06 1.39
N ILE A 154 22.60 0.76 0.40
CA ILE A 154 21.22 1.02 0.01
C ILE A 154 20.62 -0.20 -0.67
N GLN A 155 21.33 -0.77 -1.66
CA GLN A 155 20.88 -1.94 -2.42
C GLN A 155 20.54 -3.13 -1.51
N ALA A 156 21.34 -3.36 -0.46
CA ALA A 156 21.12 -4.43 0.51
C ALA A 156 19.83 -4.26 1.34
N ARG A 157 19.24 -3.07 1.34
CA ARG A 157 18.04 -2.72 2.13
C ARG A 157 16.83 -2.40 1.27
N LEU A 158 17.03 -2.17 -0.02
CA LEU A 158 15.91 -2.14 -0.97
C LEU A 158 15.26 -3.52 -0.94
N LEU A 159 13.99 -3.55 -0.60
CA LEU A 159 13.22 -4.78 -0.73
C LEU A 159 13.30 -5.22 -2.19
N PRO A 160 13.45 -6.53 -2.47
CA PRO A 160 13.31 -7.02 -3.84
C PRO A 160 11.98 -6.47 -4.35
N GLU A 161 11.99 -5.92 -5.57
CA GLU A 161 10.75 -5.48 -6.22
C GLU A 161 9.75 -6.62 -6.12
N ILE A 162 8.81 -6.51 -5.19
CA ILE A 162 7.60 -7.30 -5.29
C ILE A 162 6.95 -6.69 -6.53
N PRO A 163 6.80 -7.43 -7.64
CA PRO A 163 6.08 -6.92 -8.78
C PRO A 163 4.73 -6.48 -8.22
N VAL A 164 4.53 -5.18 -8.06
CA VAL A 164 3.22 -4.62 -7.84
C VAL A 164 2.53 -4.99 -9.14
N ALA A 165 1.72 -6.05 -9.10
CA ALA A 165 0.84 -6.35 -10.20
C ALA A 165 0.09 -5.04 -10.41
N ASP A 166 0.39 -4.40 -11.53
CA ASP A 166 -0.32 -3.22 -12.01
C ASP A 166 -1.80 -3.56 -11.80
N GLU A 167 -2.55 -2.79 -11.04
CA GLU A 167 -3.96 -3.10 -10.73
C GLU A 167 -4.82 -3.22 -12.00
N GLY A 168 -4.20 -3.07 -13.17
CA GLY A 168 -4.74 -3.31 -14.51
C GLY A 168 -4.35 -4.65 -15.14
N THR A 169 -3.39 -5.41 -14.59
CA THR A 169 -2.98 -6.70 -15.14
C THR A 169 -2.89 -7.74 -14.02
N ALA A 170 -4.04 -8.15 -13.50
CA ALA A 170 -4.15 -9.52 -13.02
C ALA A 170 -3.56 -10.42 -14.11
N PRO A 171 -2.68 -11.42 -13.78
CA PRO A 171 -2.22 -12.36 -14.79
C PRO A 171 -3.48 -12.93 -15.44
N SER A 172 -3.76 -12.43 -16.64
CA SER A 172 -4.82 -12.98 -17.49
C SER A 172 -4.39 -14.39 -17.76
N LEU A 173 -4.83 -15.31 -16.93
CA LEU A 173 -5.00 -16.69 -17.34
C LEU A 173 -5.90 -16.59 -18.59
N ALA A 174 -5.39 -16.95 -19.71
CA ALA A 174 -5.87 -16.70 -21.06
C ALA A 174 -7.26 -17.30 -21.41
N THR A 175 -8.18 -17.24 -20.45
CA THR A 175 -9.59 -17.55 -20.67
C THR A 175 -10.41 -16.63 -19.77
N GLY A 176 -11.13 -15.68 -20.36
CA GLY A 176 -11.94 -14.64 -19.70
C GLY A 176 -13.09 -15.15 -18.81
N ARG A 177 -12.88 -16.23 -18.06
CA ARG A 177 -13.80 -16.86 -17.12
C ARG A 177 -13.09 -17.08 -15.78
N PRO A 178 -13.72 -16.76 -14.63
CA PRO A 178 -13.18 -17.13 -13.32
C PRO A 178 -12.95 -18.64 -13.26
N LEU A 179 -11.73 -19.06 -12.88
CA LEU A 179 -11.44 -20.48 -12.66
C LEU A 179 -12.18 -20.97 -11.43
N THR A 180 -12.75 -22.15 -11.51
CA THR A 180 -13.24 -22.85 -10.33
C THR A 180 -12.07 -23.26 -9.44
N LEU A 181 -12.33 -23.50 -8.14
CA LEU A 181 -11.31 -23.96 -7.20
C LEU A 181 -10.60 -25.23 -7.69
N ALA A 182 -11.33 -26.12 -8.33
CA ALA A 182 -10.79 -27.37 -8.91
C ALA A 182 -9.84 -27.08 -10.08
N GLU A 183 -10.19 -26.16 -10.97
CA GLU A 183 -9.32 -25.74 -12.09
C GLU A 183 -8.06 -25.04 -11.60
N ALA A 184 -8.18 -24.20 -10.57
CA ALA A 184 -7.03 -23.55 -9.94
C ALA A 184 -6.09 -24.55 -9.25
N GLU A 185 -6.62 -25.56 -8.56
CA GLU A 185 -5.83 -26.65 -7.98
C GLU A 185 -5.09 -27.45 -9.05
N VAL A 186 -5.75 -27.81 -10.15
CA VAL A 186 -5.13 -28.54 -11.27
C VAL A 186 -3.99 -27.71 -11.89
N ALA A 187 -4.20 -26.41 -12.12
CA ALA A 187 -3.18 -25.52 -12.66
C ALA A 187 -1.96 -25.43 -11.72
N ALA A 188 -2.17 -25.25 -10.42
CA ALA A 188 -1.11 -25.21 -9.43
C ALA A 188 -0.30 -26.52 -9.36
N ILE A 189 -0.98 -27.68 -9.39
CA ILE A 189 -0.32 -28.99 -9.38
C ILE A 189 0.52 -29.20 -10.64
N ARG A 190 0.01 -28.85 -11.82
CA ARG A 190 0.77 -28.93 -13.07
C ARG A 190 2.01 -28.05 -13.07
N ALA A 191 1.87 -26.81 -12.64
CA ALA A 191 2.99 -25.87 -12.54
C ALA A 191 4.07 -26.39 -11.57
N ALA A 192 3.69 -26.91 -10.40
CA ALA A 192 4.62 -27.48 -9.44
C ALA A 192 5.33 -28.74 -9.96
N LEU A 193 4.63 -29.64 -10.67
CA LEU A 193 5.25 -30.81 -11.30
C LEU A 193 6.22 -30.42 -12.41
N GLN A 194 5.92 -29.40 -13.19
CA GLN A 194 6.78 -28.89 -14.24
C GLN A 194 8.04 -28.24 -13.64
N ALA A 195 7.90 -27.41 -12.61
CA ALA A 195 9.02 -26.81 -11.89
C ALA A 195 9.92 -27.86 -11.20
N ALA A 196 9.31 -28.91 -10.64
CA ALA A 196 9.99 -30.04 -10.03
C ALA A 196 10.50 -31.09 -11.05
N LYS A 197 10.43 -30.83 -12.36
CA LYS A 197 10.85 -31.76 -13.42
C LYS A 197 10.28 -33.18 -13.24
N GLY A 198 9.03 -33.26 -12.78
CA GLY A 198 8.32 -34.52 -12.54
C GLY A 198 8.56 -35.20 -11.17
N VAL A 199 9.47 -34.67 -10.35
CA VAL A 199 9.77 -35.23 -9.03
C VAL A 199 8.64 -34.87 -8.05
N ARG A 200 7.79 -35.87 -7.71
CA ARG A 200 6.56 -35.67 -6.91
C ARG A 200 6.82 -35.19 -5.48
N THR A 201 7.91 -35.63 -4.86
CA THR A 201 8.32 -35.17 -3.51
C THR A 201 8.66 -33.70 -3.49
N GLU A 202 9.38 -33.23 -4.51
CA GLU A 202 9.73 -31.84 -4.67
C GLU A 202 8.50 -30.97 -5.05
N ALA A 203 7.62 -31.48 -5.91
CA ALA A 203 6.35 -30.81 -6.24
C ALA A 203 5.46 -30.65 -4.99
N ALA A 204 5.41 -31.64 -4.10
CA ALA A 204 4.68 -31.55 -2.84
C ALA A 204 5.26 -30.46 -1.94
N ARG A 205 6.61 -30.36 -1.88
CA ARG A 205 7.32 -29.31 -1.15
C ARG A 205 7.01 -27.93 -1.69
N LEU A 206 7.02 -27.74 -3.01
CA LEU A 206 6.70 -26.46 -3.67
C LEU A 206 5.25 -26.03 -3.42
N LEU A 207 4.31 -26.99 -3.28
CA LEU A 207 2.90 -26.73 -2.98
C LEU A 207 2.62 -26.59 -1.47
N ALA A 208 3.65 -26.72 -0.61
CA ALA A 208 3.51 -26.71 0.84
C ALA A 208 2.46 -27.73 1.37
N ILE A 209 2.39 -28.92 0.74
CA ILE A 209 1.50 -30.02 1.16
C ILE A 209 2.32 -31.32 1.34
N ASP A 210 1.77 -32.25 2.12
CA ASP A 210 2.40 -33.57 2.27
C ASP A 210 2.25 -34.41 0.99
N TYR A 211 3.17 -35.36 0.80
CA TYR A 211 3.23 -36.22 -0.37
C TYR A 211 1.94 -37.06 -0.55
N GLN A 212 1.33 -37.53 0.54
CA GLN A 212 0.11 -38.34 0.47
C GLN A 212 -1.08 -37.51 -0.02
N ARG A 213 -1.12 -36.24 0.38
CA ARG A 213 -2.14 -35.28 -0.06
C ARG A 213 -1.98 -34.94 -1.54
N LEU A 214 -0.73 -34.77 -2.02
CA LEU A 214 -0.47 -34.60 -3.45
C LEU A 214 -0.87 -35.84 -4.24
N LYS A 215 -0.51 -37.05 -3.78
CA LYS A 215 -0.88 -38.30 -4.44
C LYS A 215 -2.39 -38.48 -4.60
N ARG A 216 -3.16 -38.17 -3.54
CA ARG A 216 -4.64 -38.19 -3.60
C ARG A 216 -5.20 -37.20 -4.61
N LYS A 217 -4.63 -36.01 -4.70
CA LYS A 217 -5.05 -34.98 -5.67
C LYS A 217 -4.68 -35.36 -7.11
N LEU A 218 -3.52 -35.95 -7.35
CA LEU A 218 -3.12 -36.46 -8.65
C LEU A 218 -4.10 -37.53 -9.15
N THR A 219 -4.49 -38.48 -8.29
CA THR A 219 -5.49 -39.50 -8.62
C THR A 219 -6.88 -38.87 -8.87
N LYS A 220 -7.30 -37.95 -7.99
CA LYS A 220 -8.61 -37.28 -8.10
C LYS A 220 -8.77 -36.51 -9.41
N TYR A 221 -7.73 -35.89 -9.91
CA TYR A 221 -7.75 -35.04 -11.11
C TYR A 221 -7.21 -35.74 -12.38
N GLY A 222 -6.90 -37.03 -12.31
CA GLY A 222 -6.39 -37.77 -13.46
C GLY A 222 -5.03 -37.28 -13.98
N LEU A 223 -4.21 -36.68 -13.12
CA LEU A 223 -2.90 -36.14 -13.45
C LEU A 223 -1.75 -37.12 -13.14
N ALA A 224 -2.05 -38.34 -12.76
CA ALA A 224 -1.06 -39.41 -12.63
C ALA A 224 -0.77 -40.01 -14.01
N PRO A 225 0.53 -40.17 -14.43
CA PRO A 225 0.87 -41.03 -15.54
C PRO A 225 0.63 -42.47 -15.19
#